data_250a99f640582fab397d320d64cf7e1e
#
_entry.id   250a99f640582fab397d320d64cf7e1e
#
_cell.length_a   1.000
_cell.length_b   1.000
_cell.length_c   1.000
_cell.angle_alpha   90.00
_cell.angle_beta   90.00
_cell.angle_gamma   90.00
#
_symmetry.space_group_name_H-M   'P 1'
#
loop_
_entity.id
_entity.type
_entity.pdbx_description
1 polymer ?
#
loop_
_entity_poly.entity_id
_entity_poly.type
_entity_poly.pdbx_seq_one_letter_code
_entity_poly.pdbx_strand_id
1 'polypeptide(L)'
;MVRRLALLAVGASALVAPVAPGARRTALKAADAQLEGMIGTSIECGDQVWDPLELSQWRDAGEMRACELANGRAAMLGWVGWLWPQVFGLWKGGPVTTTDPIDAIMQVPTVAWAQFIVFC
;
A
#
# COMPACT_ATOMS: atom_id res chain seq x y z
N MET A 1 19.55 -26.19 -43.98
CA MET A 1 18.50 -26.32 -42.99
C MET A 1 19.09 -26.12 -41.60
N VAL A 2 19.79 -25.01 -41.35
CA VAL A 2 20.41 -24.64 -40.08
C VAL A 2 20.43 -23.10 -39.97
N ARG A 3 19.32 -22.49 -39.59
CA ARG A 3 19.27 -21.04 -39.36
C ARG A 3 18.03 -20.69 -38.54
N ARG A 4 17.96 -21.11 -37.24
CA ARG A 4 16.97 -20.57 -36.29
C ARG A 4 17.30 -20.98 -34.84
N LEU A 5 18.49 -20.63 -34.33
CA LEU A 5 18.81 -20.85 -32.91
C LEU A 5 19.77 -19.78 -32.36
N ALA A 6 19.56 -18.51 -32.70
CA ALA A 6 20.39 -17.41 -32.21
C ALA A 6 19.55 -16.18 -31.84
N LEU A 7 18.43 -16.36 -31.14
CA LEU A 7 17.54 -15.23 -30.78
C LEU A 7 16.92 -15.34 -29.37
N LEU A 8 17.65 -15.93 -28.42
CA LEU A 8 17.20 -16.05 -27.03
C LEU A 8 18.25 -15.64 -25.96
N ALA A 9 19.23 -14.83 -26.34
CA ALA A 9 20.26 -14.38 -25.39
C ALA A 9 20.39 -12.85 -25.30
N VAL A 10 19.32 -12.09 -25.57
CA VAL A 10 19.30 -10.62 -25.40
C VAL A 10 18.13 -10.28 -24.48
N GLY A 11 18.26 -10.55 -23.21
CA GLY A 11 17.17 -10.26 -22.27
C GLY A 11 17.54 -10.15 -20.80
N ALA A 12 18.80 -10.20 -20.43
CA ALA A 12 19.16 -10.26 -19.00
C ALA A 12 20.15 -9.19 -18.51
N SER A 13 20.51 -8.20 -19.32
CA SER A 13 21.51 -7.19 -18.91
C SER A 13 20.97 -5.76 -18.80
N ALA A 14 19.64 -5.58 -18.79
CA ALA A 14 19.00 -4.27 -18.59
C ALA A 14 18.68 -3.97 -17.11
N LEU A 15 19.26 -4.70 -16.17
CA LEU A 15 19.07 -4.48 -14.74
C LEU A 15 20.20 -3.61 -14.19
N VAL A 16 19.82 -2.37 -13.92
CA VAL A 16 20.55 -1.42 -13.06
C VAL A 16 21.80 -0.79 -13.71
N ALA A 17 21.56 0.11 -14.65
CA ALA A 17 22.53 1.17 -14.90
C ALA A 17 22.59 2.08 -13.66
N PRO A 18 23.77 2.40 -13.10
CA PRO A 18 23.87 3.34 -11.99
C PRO A 18 23.38 4.71 -12.48
N VAL A 19 22.25 5.16 -11.91
CA VAL A 19 21.73 6.51 -12.18
C VAL A 19 22.78 7.52 -11.77
N ALA A 20 23.19 8.38 -12.70
CA ALA A 20 24.17 9.42 -12.44
C ALA A 20 23.70 10.30 -11.24
N PRO A 21 24.58 10.69 -10.31
CA PRO A 21 24.20 11.41 -9.08
C PRO A 21 23.48 12.73 -9.34
N GLY A 22 23.68 13.34 -10.51
CA GLY A 22 22.94 14.52 -10.94
C GLY A 22 21.49 14.24 -11.34
N ALA A 23 21.23 13.13 -12.00
CA ALA A 23 19.87 12.73 -12.41
C ALA A 23 19.02 12.36 -11.18
N ARG A 24 19.62 11.75 -10.16
CA ARG A 24 18.93 11.44 -8.90
C ARG A 24 18.53 12.71 -8.15
N ARG A 25 19.40 13.71 -8.07
CA ARG A 25 19.07 15.00 -7.41
C ARG A 25 17.97 15.76 -8.12
N THR A 26 17.91 15.72 -9.44
CA THR A 26 16.85 16.34 -10.23
C THR A 26 15.51 15.61 -10.07
N ALA A 27 15.52 14.30 -10.00
CA ALA A 27 14.32 13.50 -9.76
C ALA A 27 13.76 13.74 -8.33
N LEU A 28 14.61 13.79 -7.32
CA LEU A 28 14.24 14.14 -5.94
C LEU A 28 13.56 15.52 -5.89
N LYS A 29 14.20 16.52 -6.46
CA LYS A 29 13.65 17.89 -6.47
C LYS A 29 12.32 17.98 -7.23
N ALA A 30 12.13 17.18 -8.27
CA ALA A 30 10.87 17.13 -9.00
C ALA A 30 9.77 16.43 -8.19
N ALA A 31 10.12 15.37 -7.45
CA ALA A 31 9.19 14.68 -6.55
C ALA A 31 8.79 15.57 -5.38
N ASP A 32 9.73 16.28 -4.77
CA ASP A 32 9.46 17.25 -3.70
C ASP A 32 8.52 18.36 -4.18
N ALA A 33 8.70 18.85 -5.41
CA ALA A 33 7.83 19.87 -5.99
C ALA A 33 6.38 19.38 -6.21
N GLN A 34 6.17 18.08 -6.43
CA GLN A 34 4.82 17.50 -6.50
C GLN A 34 4.15 17.42 -5.14
N LEU A 35 4.93 17.31 -4.07
CA LEU A 35 4.45 17.23 -2.70
C LEU A 35 4.28 18.62 -2.06
N GLU A 36 4.89 19.66 -2.61
CA GLU A 36 4.72 21.04 -2.16
C GLU A 36 3.24 21.45 -2.28
N GLY A 37 2.65 21.92 -1.18
CA GLY A 37 1.24 22.31 -1.12
C GLY A 37 0.27 21.19 -0.82
N MET A 38 0.73 19.94 -0.71
CA MET A 38 -0.09 18.85 -0.17
C MET A 38 -0.18 18.94 1.36
N ILE A 39 -1.30 18.47 1.90
CA ILE A 39 -1.48 18.36 3.35
C ILE A 39 -0.49 17.33 3.91
N GLY A 40 0.27 17.72 4.93
CA GLY A 40 1.29 16.88 5.56
C GLY A 40 2.68 17.53 5.61
N THR A 41 2.87 18.66 4.93
CA THR A 41 4.02 19.55 5.07
C THR A 41 3.66 20.65 6.07
N SER A 42 3.76 20.36 7.35
CA SER A 42 3.39 21.30 8.42
C SER A 42 4.60 21.66 9.29
N ILE A 43 4.38 22.59 10.20
CA ILE A 43 5.39 23.06 11.18
C ILE A 43 6.07 21.89 11.93
N GLU A 44 5.35 20.79 12.16
CA GLU A 44 5.86 19.59 12.82
C GLU A 44 6.98 18.91 12.02
N CYS A 45 6.95 19.04 10.69
CA CYS A 45 7.99 18.53 9.79
C CYS A 45 8.99 19.63 9.36
N GLY A 46 8.90 20.84 9.96
CA GLY A 46 9.76 21.98 9.63
C GLY A 46 9.43 22.60 8.27
N ASP A 47 8.16 22.61 7.87
CA ASP A 47 7.66 23.07 6.57
C ASP A 47 8.37 22.45 5.36
N GLN A 48 8.87 21.22 5.53
CA GLN A 48 9.56 20.47 4.49
C GLN A 48 8.88 19.13 4.25
N VAL A 49 9.07 18.60 3.05
CA VAL A 49 8.66 17.23 2.72
C VAL A 49 9.50 16.25 3.52
N TRP A 50 8.85 15.46 4.35
CA TRP A 50 9.52 14.43 5.14
C TRP A 50 9.49 13.09 4.40
N ASP A 51 10.54 12.79 3.66
CA ASP A 51 10.69 11.52 2.92
C ASP A 51 12.11 10.95 3.11
N PRO A 52 12.42 10.35 4.28
CA PRO A 52 13.75 9.81 4.57
C PRO A 52 14.11 8.58 3.73
N LEU A 53 13.12 7.87 3.20
CA LEU A 53 13.31 6.67 2.38
C LEU A 53 13.21 6.94 0.87
N GLU A 54 13.00 8.19 0.48
CA GLU A 54 12.88 8.61 -0.91
C GLU A 54 11.78 7.84 -1.68
N LEU A 55 10.65 7.55 -1.02
CA LEU A 55 9.55 6.79 -1.60
C LEU A 55 8.78 7.57 -2.67
N SER A 56 8.82 8.89 -2.62
CA SER A 56 8.21 9.78 -3.58
C SER A 56 8.72 9.60 -5.03
N GLN A 57 9.87 8.96 -5.19
CA GLN A 57 10.41 8.64 -6.51
C GLN A 57 9.81 7.38 -7.16
N TRP A 58 9.19 6.52 -6.37
CA TRP A 58 8.71 5.22 -6.82
C TRP A 58 7.32 5.28 -7.43
N ARG A 59 6.52 6.25 -7.01
CA ARG A 59 5.16 6.45 -7.49
C ARG A 59 4.81 7.93 -7.57
N ASP A 60 3.87 8.23 -8.43
CA ASP A 60 3.27 9.56 -8.53
C ASP A 60 2.59 9.96 -7.21
N ALA A 61 2.76 11.23 -6.81
CA ALA A 61 2.21 11.76 -5.57
C ALA A 61 0.68 11.63 -5.48
N GLY A 62 -0.01 11.75 -6.62
CA GLY A 62 -1.46 11.56 -6.70
C GLY A 62 -1.89 10.13 -6.38
N GLU A 63 -1.17 9.14 -6.91
CA GLU A 63 -1.43 7.73 -6.60
C GLU A 63 -1.15 7.40 -5.15
N MET A 64 -0.05 7.92 -4.60
CA MET A 64 0.29 7.74 -3.18
C MET A 64 -0.79 8.31 -2.27
N ARG A 65 -1.29 9.50 -2.58
CA ARG A 65 -2.40 10.12 -1.86
C ARG A 65 -3.68 9.30 -1.94
N ALA A 66 -4.00 8.75 -3.12
CA ALA A 66 -5.16 7.88 -3.28
C ALA A 66 -5.04 6.61 -2.42
N CYS A 67 -3.86 5.98 -2.39
CA CYS A 67 -3.58 4.82 -1.54
C CYS A 67 -3.67 5.17 -0.06
N GLU A 68 -3.12 6.30 0.38
CA GLU A 68 -3.19 6.77 1.75
C GLU A 68 -4.63 6.94 2.22
N LEU A 69 -5.45 7.62 1.42
CA LEU A 69 -6.86 7.82 1.72
C LEU A 69 -7.64 6.50 1.74
N ALA A 70 -7.37 5.59 0.80
CA ALA A 70 -8.02 4.28 0.78
C ALA A 70 -7.66 3.45 2.03
N ASN A 71 -6.39 3.41 2.40
CA ASN A 71 -5.93 2.72 3.61
C ASN A 71 -6.49 3.37 4.88
N GLY A 72 -6.52 4.70 4.96
CA GLY A 72 -7.11 5.41 6.09
C GLY A 72 -8.60 5.10 6.27
N ARG A 73 -9.36 5.07 5.17
CA ARG A 73 -10.78 4.70 5.20
C ARG A 73 -11.00 3.24 5.61
N ALA A 74 -10.20 2.33 5.07
CA ALA A 74 -10.25 0.92 5.44
C ALA A 74 -9.91 0.71 6.92
N ALA A 75 -8.91 1.41 7.44
CA ALA A 75 -8.53 1.37 8.86
C ALA A 75 -9.65 1.88 9.77
N MET A 76 -10.33 2.95 9.39
CA MET A 76 -11.49 3.46 10.15
C MET A 76 -12.63 2.44 10.18
N LEU A 77 -12.94 1.79 9.06
CA LEU A 77 -13.94 0.72 9.01
C LEU A 77 -13.49 -0.50 9.83
N GLY A 78 -12.22 -0.85 9.77
CA GLY A 78 -11.65 -1.94 10.59
C GLY A 78 -11.79 -1.68 12.08
N TRP A 79 -11.57 -0.45 12.53
CA TRP A 79 -11.78 -0.05 13.92
C TRP A 79 -13.24 -0.18 14.34
N VAL A 80 -14.17 0.27 13.52
CA VAL A 80 -15.61 0.10 13.77
C VAL A 80 -15.96 -1.40 13.83
N GLY A 81 -15.46 -2.20 12.90
CA GLY A 81 -15.68 -3.66 12.88
C GLY A 81 -15.13 -4.39 14.11
N TRP A 82 -14.05 -3.86 14.70
CA TRP A 82 -13.50 -4.38 15.95
C TRP A 82 -14.38 -4.08 17.16
N LEU A 83 -14.88 -2.85 17.28
CA LEU A 83 -15.68 -2.40 18.42
C LEU A 83 -17.15 -2.83 18.33
N TRP A 84 -17.71 -2.94 17.15
CA TRP A 84 -19.12 -3.20 16.93
C TRP A 84 -19.64 -4.43 17.68
N PRO A 85 -19.01 -5.60 17.60
CA PRO A 85 -19.48 -6.79 18.31
C PRO A 85 -19.45 -6.65 19.82
N GLN A 86 -18.52 -5.84 20.35
CA GLN A 86 -18.37 -5.63 21.79
C GLN A 86 -19.45 -4.71 22.35
N VAL A 87 -19.90 -3.73 21.57
CA VAL A 87 -20.87 -2.72 22.02
C VAL A 87 -22.31 -3.14 21.70
N PHE A 88 -22.55 -3.65 20.51
CA PHE A 88 -23.89 -3.96 20.00
C PHE A 88 -24.20 -5.46 20.02
N GLY A 89 -23.22 -6.31 20.30
CA GLY A 89 -23.36 -7.75 20.25
C GLY A 89 -23.21 -8.32 18.85
N LEU A 90 -23.30 -9.65 18.78
CA LEU A 90 -23.16 -10.41 17.56
C LEU A 90 -24.48 -10.53 16.80
N TRP A 91 -24.36 -10.66 15.48
CA TRP A 91 -25.51 -10.96 14.65
C TRP A 91 -26.05 -12.37 14.94
N LYS A 92 -27.34 -12.49 15.27
CA LYS A 92 -27.97 -13.77 15.55
C LYS A 92 -27.98 -14.66 14.32
N GLY A 93 -27.40 -15.86 14.44
CA GLY A 93 -27.33 -16.84 13.34
C GLY A 93 -26.05 -16.79 12.49
N GLY A 94 -25.07 -15.98 12.88
CA GLY A 94 -23.75 -15.99 12.25
C GLY A 94 -22.87 -17.16 12.71
N PRO A 95 -21.81 -17.48 11.95
CA PRO A 95 -20.87 -18.55 12.28
C PRO A 95 -19.96 -18.22 13.47
N VAL A 96 -19.88 -16.95 13.85
CA VAL A 96 -19.06 -16.45 14.96
C VAL A 96 -19.94 -16.27 16.18
N THR A 97 -19.51 -16.84 17.30
CA THR A 97 -20.26 -16.82 18.57
C THR A 97 -19.59 -16.03 19.68
N THR A 98 -18.35 -15.61 19.47
CA THR A 98 -17.55 -14.84 20.43
C THR A 98 -17.47 -13.37 20.08
N THR A 99 -17.47 -12.50 21.07
CA THR A 99 -17.26 -11.06 20.92
C THR A 99 -15.78 -10.69 20.89
N ASP A 100 -14.90 -11.59 21.33
CA ASP A 100 -13.46 -11.40 21.27
C ASP A 100 -12.96 -11.50 19.83
N PRO A 101 -12.32 -10.45 19.28
CA PRO A 101 -11.94 -10.42 17.89
C PRO A 101 -10.86 -11.45 17.54
N ILE A 102 -10.00 -11.83 18.48
CA ILE A 102 -8.95 -12.84 18.26
C ILE A 102 -9.57 -14.23 18.13
N ASP A 103 -10.48 -14.59 19.03
CA ASP A 103 -11.20 -15.85 18.98
C ASP A 103 -12.17 -15.92 17.79
N ALA A 104 -12.76 -14.78 17.43
CA ALA A 104 -13.62 -14.67 16.26
C ALA A 104 -12.88 -15.02 14.95
N ILE A 105 -11.63 -14.61 14.79
CA ILE A 105 -10.81 -14.93 13.61
C ILE A 105 -10.68 -16.46 13.42
N MET A 106 -10.53 -17.20 14.53
CA MET A 106 -10.42 -18.67 14.48
C MET A 106 -11.73 -19.37 14.15
N GLN A 107 -12.87 -18.72 14.41
CA GLN A 107 -14.20 -19.26 14.13
C GLN A 107 -14.68 -18.99 12.70
N VAL A 108 -14.03 -18.03 11.99
CA VAL A 108 -14.38 -17.70 10.61
C VAL A 108 -14.11 -18.91 9.69
N PRO A 109 -15.11 -19.36 8.91
CA PRO A 109 -14.93 -20.48 8.00
C PRO A 109 -13.93 -20.16 6.89
N THR A 110 -13.19 -21.18 6.46
CA THR A 110 -12.14 -21.04 5.42
C THR A 110 -12.67 -20.45 4.12
N VAL A 111 -13.93 -20.69 3.80
CA VAL A 111 -14.60 -20.13 2.60
C VAL A 111 -14.67 -18.61 2.68
N ALA A 112 -14.92 -18.03 3.86
CA ALA A 112 -14.96 -16.58 4.03
C ALA A 112 -13.58 -15.96 3.87
N TRP A 113 -12.53 -16.63 4.35
CA TRP A 113 -11.14 -16.21 4.09
C TRP A 113 -10.78 -16.27 2.61
N ALA A 114 -11.21 -17.30 1.90
CA ALA A 114 -10.98 -17.39 0.46
C ALA A 114 -11.67 -16.24 -0.29
N GLN A 115 -12.92 -15.89 0.09
CA GLN A 115 -13.62 -14.74 -0.48
C GLN A 115 -12.88 -13.43 -0.21
N PHE A 116 -12.37 -13.21 1.01
CA PHE A 116 -11.61 -12.03 1.34
C PHE A 116 -10.37 -11.88 0.46
N ILE A 117 -9.59 -12.94 0.27
CA ILE A 117 -8.38 -12.93 -0.58
C ILE A 117 -8.71 -12.67 -2.05
N VAL A 118 -9.84 -13.18 -2.55
CA VAL A 118 -10.24 -12.97 -3.95
C VAL A 118 -10.71 -11.54 -4.23
N PHE A 119 -11.29 -10.84 -3.23
CA PHE A 119 -11.85 -9.51 -3.38
C PHE A 119 -10.92 -8.37 -2.90
N CYS A 120 -9.82 -8.67 -2.23
CA CYS A 120 -8.76 -7.72 -1.90
C CYS A 120 -7.68 -7.66 -2.99
#